data_a13e2c11547a9c0f23282a60f7379fc4
#
_entry.id   a13e2c11547a9c0f23282a60f7379fc4
#
_cell.length_a   1.000
_cell.length_b   1.000
_cell.length_c   1.000
_cell.angle_alpha   90.00
_cell.angle_beta   90.00
_cell.angle_gamma   90.00
#
_symmetry.space_group_name_H-M   'P 1'
#
loop_
_entity.id
_entity.type
_entity.pdbx_description
1 polymer ?
#
loop_
_entity_poly.entity_id
_entity_poly.type
_entity_poly.pdbx_seq_one_letter_code
_entity_poly.pdbx_strand_id
1 'polypeptide(L)'
;FRGEGKYSDGRHPDEIRFVGMREDVMRRDFTVNALLYDPMAHRLLDFVDGQKDLKARILRTVGDPARRFEEDRLRVMRAVRFAAVLGFHVEEETWCAVCAMAPQVTPCVSSERIRDEIEKMLLCEVSARGLILMEQSGLLDAILPEVAAGRGVAQPPQYHPEGDVWQHELKLMGFLDEAFTRIRFCG
;
A
#
# COMPACT_ATOMS: atom_id res chain seq x y z
N PHE A 1 21.46 12.86 -5.48
CA PHE A 1 20.02 12.54 -5.32
C PHE A 1 19.22 13.73 -5.83
N ARG A 2 18.08 13.47 -6.48
CA ARG A 2 17.21 14.49 -7.03
C ARG A 2 16.23 14.93 -5.96
N GLY A 3 16.23 16.22 -5.57
CA GLY A 3 15.21 16.82 -4.71
C GLY A 3 13.97 17.20 -5.51
N GLU A 4 12.82 17.22 -4.87
CA GLU A 4 11.58 17.73 -5.45
C GLU A 4 11.49 19.23 -5.19
N GLY A 5 11.23 20.01 -6.26
CA GLY A 5 10.87 21.43 -6.19
C GLY A 5 9.35 21.61 -6.12
N LYS A 6 8.89 22.86 -6.20
CA LYS A 6 7.48 23.17 -6.39
C LYS A 6 7.01 22.62 -7.74
N TYR A 7 5.80 22.14 -7.80
CA TYR A 7 5.14 21.64 -9.00
C TYR A 7 4.08 22.67 -9.43
N SER A 8 4.27 23.34 -10.56
CA SER A 8 3.25 24.23 -11.11
C SER A 8 2.18 23.49 -11.91
N ASP A 9 2.53 22.33 -12.49
CA ASP A 9 1.63 21.50 -13.31
C ASP A 9 1.23 20.17 -12.64
N GLY A 10 1.66 19.93 -11.40
CA GLY A 10 1.41 18.70 -10.65
C GLY A 10 2.14 17.46 -11.17
N ARG A 11 2.97 17.59 -12.23
CA ARG A 11 3.71 16.47 -12.84
C ARG A 11 5.22 16.64 -12.87
N HIS A 12 5.70 17.86 -13.13
CA HIS A 12 7.12 18.13 -13.29
C HIS A 12 7.58 19.16 -12.25
N PRO A 13 8.68 18.93 -11.53
CA PRO A 13 9.24 19.92 -10.62
C PRO A 13 9.80 21.09 -11.42
N ASP A 14 9.41 22.32 -11.06
CA ASP A 14 9.89 23.55 -11.69
C ASP A 14 11.41 23.76 -11.51
N GLU A 15 11.98 23.20 -10.43
CA GLU A 15 13.42 23.21 -10.16
C GLU A 15 13.89 21.83 -9.70
N ILE A 16 14.99 21.35 -10.26
CA ILE A 16 15.70 20.16 -9.79
C ILE A 16 16.79 20.63 -8.83
N ARG A 17 16.63 20.32 -7.54
CA ARG A 17 17.68 20.51 -6.53
C ARG A 17 18.37 19.19 -6.25
N PHE A 18 19.68 19.19 -6.21
CA PHE A 18 20.44 18.04 -5.71
C PHE A 18 20.44 18.11 -4.19
N VAL A 19 19.85 17.11 -3.56
CA VAL A 19 19.76 16.99 -2.10
C VAL A 19 20.77 15.98 -1.59
N GLY A 20 21.13 16.13 -0.32
CA GLY A 20 21.95 15.15 0.38
C GLY A 20 21.26 13.79 0.49
N MET A 21 22.05 12.74 0.64
CA MET A 21 21.59 11.34 0.77
C MET A 21 20.56 11.18 1.90
N ARG A 22 20.79 11.85 3.02
CA ARG A 22 19.90 11.82 4.18
C ARG A 22 18.54 12.48 3.89
N GLU A 23 18.54 13.59 3.16
CA GLU A 23 17.31 14.30 2.78
C GLU A 23 16.48 13.45 1.82
N ASP A 24 17.12 12.73 0.89
CA ASP A 24 16.43 11.79 0.01
C ASP A 24 15.75 10.67 0.79
N VAL A 25 16.42 10.09 1.79
CA VAL A 25 15.86 9.08 2.67
C VAL A 25 14.66 9.62 3.45
N MET A 26 14.78 10.81 4.03
CA MET A 26 13.74 11.39 4.88
C MET A 26 12.45 11.78 4.14
N ARG A 27 12.44 11.86 2.81
CA ARG A 27 11.23 12.11 2.00
C ARG A 27 10.57 10.85 1.45
N ARG A 28 11.18 9.68 1.65
CA ARG A 28 10.60 8.39 1.21
C ARG A 28 9.37 8.04 2.04
N ASP A 29 8.58 7.09 1.51
CA ASP A 29 7.33 6.67 2.15
C ASP A 29 7.56 5.80 3.39
N PHE A 30 8.27 4.68 3.24
CA PHE A 30 8.44 3.69 4.31
C PHE A 30 9.91 3.41 4.60
N THR A 31 10.21 3.07 5.86
CA THR A 31 11.57 2.78 6.35
C THR A 31 12.23 1.66 5.56
N VAL A 32 11.48 0.60 5.22
CA VAL A 32 11.97 -0.55 4.43
C VAL A 32 12.32 -0.17 2.98
N ASN A 33 11.74 0.91 2.44
CA ASN A 33 12.04 1.46 1.12
C ASN A 33 13.10 2.56 1.16
N ALA A 34 13.61 2.89 2.34
CA ALA A 34 14.54 3.99 2.56
C ALA A 34 15.99 3.54 2.80
N LEU A 35 16.27 2.28 2.50
CA LEU A 35 17.62 1.71 2.50
C LEU A 35 18.37 2.13 1.24
N LEU A 36 19.64 2.46 1.38
CA LEU A 36 20.54 2.82 0.30
C LEU A 36 21.73 1.86 0.27
N TYR A 37 22.21 1.53 -0.93
CA TYR A 37 23.39 0.72 -1.09
C TYR A 37 24.50 1.55 -1.74
N ASP A 38 25.67 1.56 -1.11
CA ASP A 38 26.89 2.15 -1.65
C ASP A 38 27.70 1.06 -2.39
N PRO A 39 27.70 1.07 -3.73
CA PRO A 39 28.37 0.04 -4.49
C PRO A 39 29.91 0.13 -4.44
N MET A 40 30.45 1.32 -4.12
CA MET A 40 31.91 1.50 -4.03
C MET A 40 32.45 0.99 -2.70
N ALA A 41 31.72 1.26 -1.61
CA ALA A 41 32.11 0.80 -0.27
C ALA A 41 31.49 -0.57 0.08
N HIS A 42 30.69 -1.17 -0.82
CA HIS A 42 29.97 -2.44 -0.60
C HIS A 42 29.20 -2.47 0.73
N ARG A 43 28.54 -1.37 1.08
CA ARG A 43 27.82 -1.25 2.35
C ARG A 43 26.40 -0.74 2.18
N LEU A 44 25.54 -1.23 3.05
CA LEU A 44 24.17 -0.75 3.20
C LEU A 44 24.17 0.46 4.14
N LEU A 45 23.50 1.54 3.72
CA LEU A 45 23.30 2.75 4.51
C LEU A 45 21.84 2.80 4.95
N ASP A 46 21.65 2.93 6.25
CA ASP A 46 20.35 2.96 6.90
C ASP A 46 20.32 4.14 7.87
N PHE A 47 19.43 5.10 7.61
CA PHE A 47 19.28 6.32 8.40
C PHE A 47 17.99 6.34 9.21
N VAL A 48 17.13 5.30 9.07
CA VAL A 48 15.74 5.28 9.59
C VAL A 48 15.36 3.92 10.19
N ASP A 49 16.34 3.09 10.53
CA ASP A 49 16.13 1.74 11.09
C ASP A 49 15.34 0.79 10.16
N GLY A 50 15.41 1.01 8.85
CA GLY A 50 14.70 0.21 7.85
C GLY A 50 15.10 -1.26 7.86
N GLN A 51 16.37 -1.60 8.17
CA GLN A 51 16.82 -2.98 8.33
C GLN A 51 16.16 -3.68 9.52
N LYS A 52 15.94 -2.95 10.61
CA LYS A 52 15.26 -3.45 11.80
C LYS A 52 13.80 -3.77 11.48
N ASP A 53 13.10 -2.83 10.84
CA ASP A 53 11.71 -3.02 10.42
C ASP A 53 11.57 -4.15 9.39
N LEU A 54 12.50 -4.26 8.44
CA LEU A 54 12.53 -5.34 7.46
C LEU A 54 12.67 -6.72 8.14
N LYS A 55 13.57 -6.85 9.12
CA LYS A 55 13.75 -8.11 9.89
C LYS A 55 12.52 -8.43 10.74
N ALA A 56 11.90 -7.41 11.33
CA ALA A 56 10.69 -7.56 12.14
C ALA A 56 9.41 -7.72 11.30
N ARG A 57 9.48 -7.58 9.98
CA ARG A 57 8.34 -7.56 9.06
C ARG A 57 7.31 -6.49 9.41
N ILE A 58 7.81 -5.29 9.72
CA ILE A 58 6.99 -4.14 10.07
C ILE A 58 7.04 -3.13 8.91
N LEU A 59 5.88 -2.62 8.52
CA LEU A 59 5.74 -1.50 7.61
C LEU A 59 5.50 -0.22 8.43
N ARG A 60 6.45 0.68 8.40
CA ARG A 60 6.45 1.94 9.13
C ARG A 60 6.77 3.09 8.18
N THR A 61 6.12 4.24 8.34
CA THR A 61 6.47 5.45 7.59
C THR A 61 7.81 6.02 8.03
N VAL A 62 8.49 6.71 7.12
CA VAL A 62 9.65 7.53 7.47
C VAL A 62 9.16 8.80 8.14
N GLY A 63 9.45 8.97 9.44
CA GLY A 63 9.00 10.11 10.24
C GLY A 63 7.50 10.03 10.60
N ASP A 64 6.87 11.18 10.80
CA ASP A 64 5.48 11.28 11.23
C ASP A 64 4.49 10.79 10.16
N PRO A 65 3.62 9.78 10.46
CA PRO A 65 2.73 9.18 9.48
C PRO A 65 1.70 10.16 8.92
N ALA A 66 1.10 11.00 9.76
CA ALA A 66 0.05 11.92 9.34
C ALA A 66 0.62 12.92 8.33
N ARG A 67 1.74 13.55 8.67
CA ARG A 67 2.45 14.46 7.77
C ARG A 67 2.87 13.77 6.47
N ARG A 68 3.35 12.53 6.55
CA ARG A 68 3.80 11.78 5.38
C ARG A 68 2.66 11.48 4.40
N PHE A 69 1.47 11.18 4.92
CA PHE A 69 0.28 10.98 4.10
C PHE A 69 -0.36 12.29 3.62
N GLU A 70 -0.17 13.39 4.35
CA GLU A 70 -0.56 14.73 3.88
C GLU A 70 0.22 15.18 2.64
N GLU A 71 1.50 14.88 2.56
CA GLU A 71 2.36 15.21 1.42
C GLU A 71 1.94 14.48 0.12
N ASP A 72 1.52 13.23 0.21
CA ASP A 72 0.97 12.45 -0.91
C ASP A 72 -0.03 11.40 -0.39
N ARG A 73 -1.31 11.63 -0.61
CA ARG A 73 -2.41 10.72 -0.19
C ARG A 73 -2.30 9.33 -0.82
N LEU A 74 -1.63 9.18 -1.96
CA LEU A 74 -1.40 7.85 -2.55
C LEU A 74 -0.59 6.93 -1.62
N ARG A 75 0.22 7.48 -0.73
CA ARG A 75 0.99 6.67 0.25
C ARG A 75 0.09 5.84 1.16
N VAL A 76 -1.16 6.25 1.38
CA VAL A 76 -2.18 5.47 2.12
C VAL A 76 -2.47 4.16 1.38
N MET A 77 -2.72 4.22 0.05
CA MET A 77 -2.90 3.03 -0.79
C MET A 77 -1.64 2.17 -0.84
N ARG A 78 -0.49 2.82 -0.96
CA ARG A 78 0.81 2.13 -0.97
C ARG A 78 1.07 1.38 0.35
N ALA A 79 0.66 1.93 1.51
CA ALA A 79 0.77 1.23 2.79
C ALA A 79 0.00 -0.09 2.78
N VAL A 80 -1.25 -0.07 2.35
CA VAL A 80 -2.10 -1.26 2.24
C VAL A 80 -1.50 -2.28 1.26
N ARG A 81 -1.09 -1.82 0.07
CA ARG A 81 -0.48 -2.70 -0.93
C ARG A 81 0.83 -3.33 -0.41
N PHE A 82 1.74 -2.56 0.16
CA PHE A 82 2.99 -3.13 0.68
C PHE A 82 2.76 -4.08 1.84
N ALA A 83 1.84 -3.77 2.75
CA ALA A 83 1.47 -4.68 3.83
C ALA A 83 0.90 -6.00 3.29
N ALA A 84 0.06 -5.94 2.24
CA ALA A 84 -0.47 -7.14 1.58
C ALA A 84 0.63 -7.96 0.90
N VAL A 85 1.39 -7.32 -0.01
CA VAL A 85 2.37 -7.96 -0.90
C VAL A 85 3.56 -8.52 -0.12
N LEU A 86 4.09 -7.78 0.86
CA LEU A 86 5.23 -8.21 1.65
C LEU A 86 4.84 -9.13 2.83
N GLY A 87 3.56 -9.22 3.15
CA GLY A 87 3.11 -9.95 4.33
C GLY A 87 3.53 -9.30 5.65
N PHE A 88 3.71 -7.98 5.66
CA PHE A 88 4.16 -7.22 6.82
C PHE A 88 2.99 -6.74 7.67
N HIS A 89 3.25 -6.56 8.96
CA HIS A 89 2.36 -5.84 9.86
C HIS A 89 2.59 -4.33 9.72
N VAL A 90 1.51 -3.56 9.65
CA VAL A 90 1.64 -2.11 9.67
C VAL A 90 1.79 -1.68 11.13
N GLU A 91 2.77 -0.83 11.39
CA GLU A 91 2.98 -0.25 12.71
C GLU A 91 1.77 0.56 13.15
N GLU A 92 1.46 0.56 14.45
CA GLU A 92 0.19 1.05 15.01
C GLU A 92 -0.08 2.53 14.66
N GLU A 93 0.90 3.42 14.84
CA GLU A 93 0.74 4.84 14.51
C GLU A 93 0.53 5.04 13.00
N THR A 94 1.29 4.29 12.19
CA THR A 94 1.12 4.27 10.73
C THR A 94 -0.26 3.78 10.33
N TRP A 95 -0.78 2.73 10.99
CA TRP A 95 -2.11 2.20 10.69
C TRP A 95 -3.24 3.16 11.10
N CYS A 96 -3.13 3.78 12.26
CA CYS A 96 -4.08 4.82 12.70
C CYS A 96 -4.15 5.96 11.68
N ALA A 97 -3.01 6.40 11.17
CA ALA A 97 -2.95 7.44 10.14
C ALA A 97 -3.54 6.97 8.80
N VAL A 98 -3.32 5.70 8.40
CA VAL A 98 -3.98 5.10 7.21
C VAL A 98 -5.49 5.19 7.33
N CYS A 99 -6.06 4.71 8.45
CA CYS A 99 -7.51 4.74 8.69
C CYS A 99 -8.08 6.18 8.69
N ALA A 100 -7.37 7.11 9.33
CA ALA A 100 -7.80 8.50 9.40
C ALA A 100 -7.79 9.21 8.02
N MET A 101 -6.87 8.83 7.14
CA MET A 101 -6.68 9.45 5.83
C MET A 101 -7.41 8.72 4.68
N ALA A 102 -7.91 7.52 4.89
CA ALA A 102 -8.58 6.70 3.87
C ALA A 102 -9.70 7.45 3.13
N PRO A 103 -10.63 8.20 3.80
CA PRO A 103 -11.68 8.93 3.12
C PRO A 103 -11.19 10.08 2.22
N GLN A 104 -9.95 10.53 2.42
CA GLN A 104 -9.35 11.65 1.68
C GLN A 104 -8.59 11.20 0.43
N VAL A 105 -8.45 9.90 0.20
CA VAL A 105 -7.70 9.37 -0.96
C VAL A 105 -8.40 9.73 -2.27
N THR A 106 -9.67 9.39 -2.41
CA THR A 106 -10.44 9.60 -3.66
C THR A 106 -10.52 11.06 -4.09
N PRO A 107 -10.78 12.05 -3.20
CA PRO A 107 -10.81 13.45 -3.61
C PRO A 107 -9.44 14.04 -3.96
N CYS A 108 -8.35 13.46 -3.49
CA CYS A 108 -7.00 14.03 -3.59
C CYS A 108 -6.07 13.31 -4.57
N VAL A 109 -6.43 12.10 -5.01
CA VAL A 109 -5.58 11.26 -5.86
C VAL A 109 -6.33 10.92 -7.15
N SER A 110 -5.66 11.03 -8.29
CA SER A 110 -6.31 10.69 -9.57
C SER A 110 -6.66 9.20 -9.65
N SER A 111 -7.76 8.91 -10.34
CA SER A 111 -8.28 7.54 -10.49
C SER A 111 -7.26 6.59 -11.14
N GLU A 112 -6.42 7.10 -12.04
CA GLU A 112 -5.38 6.32 -12.69
C GLU A 112 -4.31 5.85 -11.69
N ARG A 113 -3.88 6.74 -10.77
CA ARG A 113 -2.90 6.39 -9.73
C ARG A 113 -3.48 5.37 -8.73
N ILE A 114 -4.74 5.51 -8.37
CA ILE A 114 -5.46 4.56 -7.51
C ILE A 114 -5.55 3.20 -8.19
N ARG A 115 -5.99 3.16 -9.46
CA ARG A 115 -6.09 1.95 -10.27
C ARG A 115 -4.74 1.22 -10.32
N ASP A 116 -3.66 1.94 -10.61
CA ASP A 116 -2.32 1.36 -10.72
C ASP A 116 -1.87 0.66 -9.42
N GLU A 117 -2.23 1.19 -8.24
CA GLU A 117 -1.92 0.54 -6.95
C GLU A 117 -2.80 -0.69 -6.72
N ILE A 118 -4.09 -0.64 -7.10
CA ILE A 118 -5.00 -1.78 -7.03
C ILE A 118 -4.52 -2.90 -7.97
N GLU A 119 -4.21 -2.59 -9.24
CA GLU A 119 -3.69 -3.56 -10.20
C GLU A 119 -2.45 -4.28 -9.68
N LYS A 120 -1.47 -3.52 -9.15
CA LYS A 120 -0.25 -4.10 -8.55
C LYS A 120 -0.57 -5.03 -7.37
N MET A 121 -1.59 -4.73 -6.58
CA MET A 121 -2.02 -5.55 -5.46
C MET A 121 -2.72 -6.83 -5.93
N LEU A 122 -3.63 -6.71 -6.90
CA LEU A 122 -4.40 -7.84 -7.45
C LEU A 122 -3.52 -8.81 -8.23
N LEU A 123 -2.44 -8.34 -8.87
CA LEU A 123 -1.53 -9.17 -9.66
C LEU A 123 -0.45 -9.90 -8.82
N CYS A 124 -0.42 -9.72 -7.51
CA CYS A 124 0.62 -10.26 -6.63
C CYS A 124 0.23 -11.51 -5.83
N GLU A 125 -0.79 -12.27 -6.22
CA GLU A 125 -1.19 -13.54 -5.56
C GLU A 125 -1.57 -13.38 -4.06
N VAL A 126 -1.93 -12.17 -3.66
CA VAL A 126 -2.34 -11.80 -2.29
C VAL A 126 -3.52 -10.84 -2.30
N SER A 127 -4.35 -10.93 -3.34
CA SER A 127 -5.46 -10.03 -3.60
C SER A 127 -6.50 -10.06 -2.49
N ALA A 128 -6.86 -11.23 -1.97
CA ALA A 128 -7.78 -11.38 -0.85
C ALA A 128 -7.27 -10.65 0.40
N ARG A 129 -5.97 -10.77 0.72
CA ARG A 129 -5.37 -10.03 1.83
C ARG A 129 -5.41 -8.51 1.62
N GLY A 130 -5.16 -8.07 0.39
CA GLY A 130 -5.23 -6.66 0.01
C GLY A 130 -6.63 -6.08 0.23
N LEU A 131 -7.66 -6.79 -0.21
CA LEU A 131 -9.05 -6.40 -0.02
C LEU A 131 -9.46 -6.34 1.46
N ILE A 132 -9.02 -7.31 2.28
CA ILE A 132 -9.24 -7.29 3.73
C ILE A 132 -8.61 -6.05 4.37
N LEU A 133 -7.39 -5.69 4.01
CA LEU A 133 -6.73 -4.49 4.53
C LEU A 133 -7.40 -3.20 4.04
N MET A 134 -7.90 -3.17 2.81
CA MET A 134 -8.71 -2.06 2.31
C MET A 134 -10.02 -1.90 3.09
N GLU A 135 -10.67 -3.00 3.40
CA GLU A 135 -11.89 -3.01 4.21
C GLU A 135 -11.62 -2.50 5.63
N GLN A 136 -10.61 -3.05 6.31
CA GLN A 136 -10.24 -2.69 7.67
C GLN A 136 -9.79 -1.23 7.81
N SER A 137 -9.20 -0.65 6.78
CA SER A 137 -8.75 0.74 6.76
C SER A 137 -9.83 1.76 6.36
N GLY A 138 -10.97 1.30 5.83
CA GLY A 138 -12.00 2.15 5.24
C GLY A 138 -11.72 2.59 3.79
N LEU A 139 -10.62 2.15 3.20
CA LEU A 139 -10.29 2.43 1.79
C LEU A 139 -11.28 1.75 0.84
N LEU A 140 -11.82 0.59 1.20
CA LEU A 140 -12.80 -0.12 0.36
C LEU A 140 -14.04 0.74 0.13
N ASP A 141 -14.58 1.36 1.18
CA ASP A 141 -15.74 2.23 1.09
C ASP A 141 -15.46 3.51 0.29
N ALA A 142 -14.24 4.03 0.38
CA ALA A 142 -13.85 5.25 -0.31
C ALA A 142 -13.58 5.03 -1.81
N ILE A 143 -13.12 3.85 -2.22
CA ILE A 143 -12.58 3.59 -3.56
C ILE A 143 -13.46 2.63 -4.37
N LEU A 144 -14.02 1.61 -3.74
CA LEU A 144 -14.85 0.56 -4.34
C LEU A 144 -16.17 0.38 -3.56
N PRO A 145 -17.00 1.44 -3.45
CA PRO A 145 -18.24 1.39 -2.67
C PRO A 145 -19.21 0.32 -3.15
N GLU A 146 -19.17 -0.05 -4.44
CA GLU A 146 -20.00 -1.12 -5.00
C GLU A 146 -19.61 -2.50 -4.43
N VAL A 147 -18.31 -2.75 -4.24
CA VAL A 147 -17.80 -3.97 -3.60
C VAL A 147 -18.11 -3.94 -2.09
N ALA A 148 -17.91 -2.79 -1.45
CA ALA A 148 -18.22 -2.61 -0.03
C ALA A 148 -19.71 -2.85 0.26
N ALA A 149 -20.61 -2.55 -0.67
CA ALA A 149 -22.06 -2.79 -0.55
C ALA A 149 -22.42 -4.30 -0.48
N GLY A 150 -21.52 -5.20 -0.84
CA GLY A 150 -21.70 -6.65 -0.67
C GLY A 150 -21.72 -7.12 0.79
N ARG A 151 -21.25 -6.31 1.74
CA ARG A 151 -21.26 -6.61 3.17
C ARG A 151 -22.68 -6.74 3.70
N GLY A 152 -22.96 -7.85 4.38
CA GLY A 152 -24.29 -8.12 4.96
C GLY A 152 -25.38 -8.48 3.95
N VAL A 153 -25.08 -8.57 2.67
CA VAL A 153 -26.01 -9.02 1.64
C VAL A 153 -26.10 -10.54 1.69
N ALA A 154 -27.22 -11.05 2.26
CA ALA A 154 -27.44 -12.48 2.45
C ALA A 154 -27.53 -13.24 1.13
N GLN A 155 -26.94 -14.43 1.10
CA GLN A 155 -27.05 -15.39 0.01
C GLN A 155 -27.71 -16.69 0.50
N PRO A 156 -28.32 -17.51 -0.41
CA PRO A 156 -28.90 -18.79 -0.03
C PRO A 156 -27.83 -19.73 0.55
N PRO A 157 -27.93 -20.17 1.83
CA PRO A 157 -26.86 -20.96 2.48
C PRO A 157 -26.55 -22.30 1.82
N GLN A 158 -27.51 -22.83 1.07
CA GLN A 158 -27.35 -24.09 0.35
C GLN A 158 -26.35 -24.01 -0.83
N TYR A 159 -26.14 -22.81 -1.36
CA TYR A 159 -25.20 -22.55 -2.48
C TYR A 159 -23.98 -21.76 -2.01
N HIS A 160 -24.13 -20.95 -0.96
CA HIS A 160 -23.12 -20.04 -0.43
C HIS A 160 -22.96 -20.21 1.09
N PRO A 161 -22.40 -21.36 1.53
CA PRO A 161 -22.23 -21.63 2.97
C PRO A 161 -21.20 -20.71 3.64
N GLU A 162 -20.39 -19.98 2.83
CA GLU A 162 -19.39 -19.02 3.29
C GLU A 162 -19.99 -17.76 3.94
N GLY A 163 -21.25 -17.38 3.62
CA GLY A 163 -21.95 -16.25 4.24
C GLY A 163 -22.50 -15.25 3.24
N ASP A 164 -22.21 -13.96 3.43
CA ASP A 164 -22.69 -12.86 2.59
C ASP A 164 -21.88 -12.72 1.27
N VAL A 165 -22.29 -11.78 0.42
CA VAL A 165 -21.63 -11.50 -0.87
C VAL A 165 -20.16 -11.15 -0.66
N TRP A 166 -19.81 -10.33 0.34
CA TRP A 166 -18.43 -9.95 0.64
C TRP A 166 -17.54 -11.16 0.97
N GLN A 167 -18.05 -12.08 1.83
CA GLN A 167 -17.32 -13.32 2.15
C GLN A 167 -17.13 -14.21 0.92
N HIS A 168 -18.13 -14.26 0.04
CA HIS A 168 -18.03 -14.97 -1.23
C HIS A 168 -16.95 -14.37 -2.14
N GLU A 169 -16.93 -13.05 -2.30
CA GLU A 169 -15.91 -12.33 -3.09
C GLU A 169 -14.49 -12.57 -2.56
N LEU A 170 -14.29 -12.47 -1.25
CA LEU A 170 -12.99 -12.75 -0.63
C LEU A 170 -12.53 -14.19 -0.88
N LYS A 171 -13.44 -15.15 -0.77
CA LYS A 171 -13.14 -16.57 -1.02
C LYS A 171 -12.77 -16.81 -2.50
N LEU A 172 -13.49 -16.17 -3.42
CA LEU A 172 -13.19 -16.22 -4.86
C LEU A 172 -11.79 -15.67 -5.14
N MET A 173 -11.45 -14.51 -4.57
CA MET A 173 -10.13 -13.92 -4.73
C MET A 173 -9.03 -14.82 -4.16
N GLY A 174 -9.26 -15.50 -3.03
CA GLY A 174 -8.32 -16.48 -2.48
C GLY A 174 -8.09 -17.67 -3.42
N PHE A 175 -9.11 -18.18 -4.09
CA PHE A 175 -8.96 -19.24 -5.11
C PHE A 175 -8.19 -18.76 -6.33
N LEU A 176 -8.38 -17.52 -6.76
CA LEU A 176 -7.61 -16.94 -7.86
C LEU A 176 -6.13 -16.79 -7.48
N ASP A 177 -5.83 -16.31 -6.28
CA ASP A 177 -4.45 -16.23 -5.77
C ASP A 177 -3.76 -17.61 -5.79
N GLU A 178 -4.44 -18.67 -5.33
CA GLU A 178 -3.94 -20.04 -5.39
C GLU A 178 -3.74 -20.55 -6.83
N ALA A 179 -4.67 -20.25 -7.73
CA ALA A 179 -4.60 -20.66 -9.12
C ALA A 179 -3.41 -20.02 -9.84
N PHE A 180 -3.18 -18.74 -9.65
CA PHE A 180 -2.02 -18.01 -10.20
C PHE A 180 -0.70 -18.57 -9.67
N THR A 181 -0.62 -18.89 -8.37
CA THR A 181 0.55 -19.53 -7.77
C THR A 181 0.87 -20.85 -8.46
N ARG A 182 -0.14 -21.71 -8.67
CA ARG A 182 0.03 -23.02 -9.33
C ARG A 182 0.55 -22.89 -10.76
N ILE A 183 0.00 -21.98 -11.54
CA ILE A 183 0.40 -21.78 -12.94
C ILE A 183 1.87 -21.35 -13.04
N ARG A 184 2.34 -20.50 -12.14
CA ARG A 184 3.72 -20.01 -12.10
C ARG A 184 4.76 -21.10 -11.79
N PHE A 185 4.40 -22.11 -10.99
CA PHE A 185 5.31 -23.21 -10.63
C PHE A 185 5.26 -24.38 -11.60
N CYS A 186 4.31 -24.42 -12.53
CA CYS A 186 4.18 -25.48 -13.56
C CYS A 186 4.79 -25.08 -14.92
N GLY A 187 5.32 -23.89 -15.08
CA GLY A 187 6.01 -23.41 -16.28
C GLY A 187 7.49 -23.22 -16.06
#